data_92f9db2a8ddf9861e20f9e4cc47d5cae
#
_entry.id   92f9db2a8ddf9861e20f9e4cc47d5cae
#
_cell.length_a   1.000
_cell.length_b   1.000
_cell.length_c   1.000
_cell.angle_alpha   90.00
_cell.angle_beta   90.00
_cell.angle_gamma   90.00
#
_symmetry.space_group_name_H-M   'P 1'
#
loop_
_entity.id
_entity.type
_entity.pdbx_description
1 polymer ?
#
loop_
_entity_poly.entity_id
_entity_poly.type
_entity_poly.pdbx_seq_one_letter_code
_entity_poly.pdbx_strand_id
1 'polypeptide(L)'
;ESGLCGDGTLIETTLKVLTPYAVKLNNLFPEEIRVDQNTLVKVCLLHQIAKAVRLVPNDNQWEIEKRGLIYKYAPNQPSIRTGLHSLILAQNFGINFTAEEAEAMTVNDRDLSDDQARWHSSLLASIVRQANEMTYLQDINRKKA
;
A
#
# COMPACT_ATOMS: atom_id res chain seq x y z
N GLU A 1 1.07 1.66 11.86
CA GLU A 1 0.29 1.91 10.66
C GLU A 1 0.20 3.40 10.39
N SER A 2 0.30 3.76 9.12
CA SER A 2 0.22 5.14 8.70
C SER A 2 -1.06 5.78 9.24
N GLY A 3 -0.96 6.95 9.81
CA GLY A 3 -2.09 7.69 10.37
C GLY A 3 -3.09 8.20 9.34
N LEU A 4 -3.20 7.54 8.21
CA LEU A 4 -4.17 7.83 7.17
C LEU A 4 -5.50 7.15 7.52
N CYS A 5 -6.12 7.63 8.58
CA CYS A 5 -7.39 7.11 9.07
C CYS A 5 -8.48 8.15 8.91
N GLY A 6 -9.39 7.92 8.00
CA GLY A 6 -10.56 8.74 7.75
C GLY A 6 -11.35 8.16 6.59
N ASP A 7 -12.62 8.44 6.52
CA ASP A 7 -13.48 7.96 5.43
C ASP A 7 -12.94 8.45 4.08
N GLY A 8 -12.69 7.50 3.17
CA GLY A 8 -12.16 7.80 1.84
C GLY A 8 -10.67 8.11 1.77
N THR A 9 -9.96 8.19 2.89
CA THR A 9 -8.53 8.56 2.93
C THR A 9 -7.65 7.59 2.16
N LEU A 10 -7.92 6.30 2.26
CA LEU A 10 -7.16 5.27 1.54
C LEU A 10 -7.22 5.51 0.02
N ILE A 11 -8.42 5.69 -0.51
CA ILE A 11 -8.64 5.93 -1.95
C ILE A 11 -8.01 7.26 -2.36
N GLU A 12 -8.27 8.31 -1.61
CA GLU A 12 -7.77 9.65 -1.91
C GLU A 12 -6.25 9.70 -1.92
N THR A 13 -5.61 9.15 -0.88
CA THR A 13 -4.15 9.12 -0.79
C THR A 13 -3.54 8.28 -1.90
N THR A 14 -4.12 7.12 -2.20
CA THR A 14 -3.63 6.26 -3.28
C THR A 14 -3.73 6.94 -4.63
N LEU A 15 -4.85 7.60 -4.92
CA LEU A 15 -5.07 8.27 -6.21
C LEU A 15 -4.31 9.58 -6.36
N LYS A 16 -4.23 10.39 -5.30
CA LYS A 16 -3.68 11.76 -5.39
C LYS A 16 -2.21 11.88 -5.01
N VAL A 17 -1.68 10.95 -4.23
CA VAL A 17 -0.30 11.04 -3.73
C VAL A 17 0.54 9.87 -4.19
N LEU A 18 0.19 8.65 -3.82
CA LEU A 18 1.02 7.47 -4.05
C LEU A 18 1.17 7.16 -5.55
N THR A 19 0.07 7.03 -6.27
CA THR A 19 0.10 6.67 -7.69
C THR A 19 0.78 7.73 -8.55
N PRO A 20 0.47 9.04 -8.43
CA PRO A 20 1.21 10.08 -9.16
C PRO A 20 2.70 10.10 -8.85
N TYR A 21 3.09 9.86 -7.61
CA TYR A 21 4.50 9.80 -7.22
C TYR A 21 5.20 8.62 -7.90
N ALA A 22 4.58 7.44 -7.89
CA ALA A 22 5.11 6.24 -8.55
C ALA A 22 5.29 6.47 -10.06
N VAL A 23 4.32 7.10 -10.71
CA VAL A 23 4.41 7.43 -12.15
C VAL A 23 5.57 8.39 -12.42
N LYS A 24 5.76 9.40 -11.58
CA LYS A 24 6.90 10.32 -11.69
C LYS A 24 8.24 9.59 -11.53
N LEU A 25 8.36 8.70 -10.55
CA LEU A 25 9.56 7.89 -10.38
C LEU A 25 9.85 7.05 -11.62
N ASN A 26 8.84 6.40 -12.16
CA ASN A 26 9.00 5.60 -13.37
C ASN A 26 9.48 6.43 -14.55
N ASN A 27 8.94 7.64 -14.69
CA ASN A 27 9.30 8.55 -15.78
C ASN A 27 10.71 9.16 -15.67
N LEU A 28 11.38 9.02 -14.51
CA LEU A 28 12.78 9.42 -14.34
C LEU A 28 13.75 8.45 -15.02
N PHE A 29 13.29 7.22 -15.30
CA PHE A 29 14.12 6.23 -15.99
C PHE A 29 14.07 6.40 -17.50
N PRO A 30 15.12 5.95 -18.22
CA PRO A 30 15.07 5.85 -19.68
C PRO A 30 13.87 5.03 -20.15
N GLU A 31 13.25 5.45 -21.25
CA GLU A 31 12.02 4.85 -21.75
C GLU A 31 12.10 3.32 -21.92
N GLU A 32 13.25 2.83 -22.40
CA GLU A 32 13.48 1.42 -22.68
C GLU A 32 13.49 0.52 -21.45
N ILE A 33 13.66 1.07 -20.24
CA ILE A 33 13.65 0.29 -18.99
C ILE A 33 12.45 0.58 -18.10
N ARG A 34 11.58 1.51 -18.50
CA ARG A 34 10.39 1.86 -17.71
C ARG A 34 9.45 0.67 -17.59
N VAL A 35 8.82 0.59 -16.44
CA VAL A 35 7.69 -0.31 -16.22
C VAL A 35 6.50 0.19 -17.04
N ASP A 36 5.70 -0.73 -17.58
CA ASP A 36 4.43 -0.36 -18.20
C ASP A 36 3.56 0.43 -17.22
N GLN A 37 3.10 1.60 -17.65
CA GLN A 37 2.35 2.50 -16.76
C GLN A 37 1.05 1.87 -16.27
N ASN A 38 0.34 1.14 -17.10
CA ASN A 38 -0.92 0.49 -16.69
C ASN A 38 -0.67 -0.55 -15.61
N THR A 39 0.41 -1.32 -15.73
CA THR A 39 0.84 -2.29 -14.72
C THR A 39 1.18 -1.60 -13.41
N LEU A 40 1.94 -0.51 -13.47
CA LEU A 40 2.32 0.27 -12.29
C LEU A 40 1.09 0.83 -11.58
N VAL A 41 0.19 1.45 -12.31
CA VAL A 41 -1.06 2.03 -11.77
C VAL A 41 -1.92 0.94 -11.13
N LYS A 42 -2.08 -0.19 -11.81
CA LYS A 42 -2.82 -1.35 -11.28
C LYS A 42 -2.32 -1.77 -9.91
N VAL A 43 -1.01 -1.96 -9.77
CA VAL A 43 -0.41 -2.37 -8.49
C VAL A 43 -0.56 -1.26 -7.44
N CYS A 44 -0.30 -0.02 -7.80
CA CYS A 44 -0.46 1.11 -6.88
C CYS A 44 -1.87 1.20 -6.30
N LEU A 45 -2.89 1.00 -7.14
CA LEU A 45 -4.29 1.08 -6.72
C LEU A 45 -4.69 -0.11 -5.83
N LEU A 46 -4.14 -1.28 -6.08
CA LEU A 46 -4.63 -2.53 -5.48
C LEU A 46 -3.84 -3.03 -4.27
N HIS A 47 -2.56 -2.64 -4.13
CA HIS A 47 -1.69 -3.30 -3.14
C HIS A 47 -2.09 -3.08 -1.67
N GLN A 48 -2.96 -2.14 -1.38
CA GLN A 48 -3.42 -1.85 -0.02
C GLN A 48 -4.95 -1.94 0.14
N ILE A 49 -5.67 -2.48 -0.83
CA ILE A 49 -7.15 -2.52 -0.76
C ILE A 49 -7.67 -3.33 0.43
N ALA A 50 -6.89 -4.26 0.97
CA ALA A 50 -7.28 -5.01 2.15
C ALA A 50 -7.50 -4.10 3.38
N LYS A 51 -6.90 -2.92 3.42
CA LYS A 51 -7.15 -1.96 4.50
C LYS A 51 -8.62 -1.58 4.59
N ALA A 52 -9.33 -1.55 3.45
CA ALA A 52 -10.75 -1.22 3.42
C ALA A 52 -11.62 -2.24 4.16
N VAL A 53 -11.19 -3.51 4.24
CA VAL A 53 -11.94 -4.57 4.93
C VAL A 53 -11.34 -4.91 6.30
N ARG A 54 -10.09 -4.55 6.54
CA ARG A 54 -9.38 -4.84 7.80
C ARG A 54 -9.64 -3.80 8.87
N LEU A 55 -10.01 -2.59 8.49
CA LEU A 55 -10.28 -1.48 9.41
C LEU A 55 -11.78 -1.17 9.39
N VAL A 56 -12.36 -1.09 10.57
CA VAL A 56 -13.76 -0.72 10.77
C VAL A 56 -13.84 0.41 11.79
N PRO A 57 -14.94 1.21 11.79
CA PRO A 57 -15.11 2.23 12.81
C PRO A 57 -15.02 1.65 14.22
N ASN A 58 -14.31 2.35 15.10
CA ASN A 58 -14.20 1.94 16.48
C ASN A 58 -15.47 2.31 17.24
N ASP A 59 -16.01 1.35 17.99
CA ASP A 59 -17.19 1.52 18.83
C ASP A 59 -16.85 1.80 20.30
N ASN A 60 -15.57 1.80 20.67
CA ASN A 60 -15.12 2.11 22.01
C ASN A 60 -14.95 3.62 22.18
N GLN A 61 -15.92 4.27 22.79
CA GLN A 61 -15.93 5.72 22.96
C GLN A 61 -14.72 6.26 23.75
N TRP A 62 -14.26 5.53 24.74
CA TRP A 62 -13.09 5.92 25.52
C TRP A 62 -11.82 5.95 24.67
N GLU A 63 -11.61 4.91 23.83
CA GLU A 63 -10.46 4.87 22.92
C GLU A 63 -10.50 6.02 21.89
N ILE A 64 -11.68 6.34 21.39
CA ILE A 64 -11.86 7.45 20.44
C ILE A 64 -11.47 8.77 21.11
N GLU A 65 -12.01 9.04 22.31
CA GLU A 65 -11.81 10.30 23.01
C GLU A 65 -10.42 10.46 23.61
N LYS A 66 -9.86 9.41 24.21
CA LYS A 66 -8.61 9.48 24.95
C LYS A 66 -7.39 9.14 24.11
N ARG A 67 -7.52 8.27 23.10
CA ARG A 67 -6.41 7.80 22.30
C ARG A 67 -6.51 8.19 20.82
N GLY A 68 -7.60 8.81 20.39
CA GLY A 68 -7.83 9.19 18.99
C GLY A 68 -7.97 8.00 18.04
N LEU A 69 -8.31 6.83 18.56
CA LEU A 69 -8.43 5.60 17.77
C LEU A 69 -9.82 5.50 17.16
N ILE A 70 -10.03 6.22 16.05
CA ILE A 70 -11.33 6.25 15.36
C ILE A 70 -11.62 4.98 14.56
N TYR A 71 -10.60 4.18 14.27
CA TYR A 71 -10.74 2.88 13.59
C TYR A 71 -10.10 1.78 14.42
N LYS A 72 -10.61 0.56 14.27
CA LYS A 72 -10.05 -0.65 14.86
C LYS A 72 -9.96 -1.75 13.82
N TYR A 73 -9.21 -2.79 14.12
CA TYR A 73 -9.18 -3.98 13.27
C TYR A 73 -10.52 -4.72 13.33
N ALA A 74 -11.03 -5.11 12.16
CA ALA A 74 -12.20 -5.94 12.07
C ALA A 74 -11.93 -7.31 12.71
N PRO A 75 -12.93 -7.91 13.40
CA PRO A 75 -12.77 -9.24 13.98
C PRO A 75 -12.61 -10.32 12.89
N ASN A 76 -12.01 -11.44 13.26
CA ASN A 76 -11.90 -12.64 12.41
C ASN A 76 -11.16 -12.42 11.10
N GLN A 77 -10.21 -11.50 11.08
CA GLN A 77 -9.37 -11.30 9.91
C GLN A 77 -8.31 -12.41 9.79
N PRO A 78 -7.94 -12.80 8.56
CA PRO A 78 -6.86 -13.77 8.38
C PRO A 78 -5.54 -13.22 8.89
N SER A 79 -4.69 -14.09 9.45
CA SER A 79 -3.37 -13.71 9.95
C SER A 79 -2.35 -13.68 8.82
N ILE A 80 -2.55 -12.77 7.88
CA ILE A 80 -1.65 -12.53 6.75
C ILE A 80 -1.40 -11.02 6.61
N ARG A 81 -0.33 -10.68 5.93
CA ARG A 81 0.02 -9.28 5.71
C ARG A 81 -0.93 -8.61 4.72
N THR A 82 -0.98 -7.29 4.79
CA THR A 82 -1.91 -6.47 4.00
C THR A 82 -1.75 -6.67 2.50
N GLY A 83 -0.52 -6.74 2.00
CA GLY A 83 -0.26 -6.92 0.57
C GLY A 83 -0.77 -8.27 0.04
N LEU A 84 -0.50 -9.35 0.75
CA LEU A 84 -1.01 -10.67 0.38
C LEU A 84 -2.54 -10.73 0.46
N HIS A 85 -3.12 -10.14 1.50
CA HIS A 85 -4.58 -10.08 1.63
C HIS A 85 -5.19 -9.26 0.48
N SER A 86 -4.56 -8.16 0.11
CA SER A 86 -4.99 -7.33 -1.03
C SER A 86 -4.93 -8.10 -2.36
N LEU A 87 -3.86 -8.87 -2.56
CA LEU A 87 -3.72 -9.74 -3.72
C LEU A 87 -4.87 -10.76 -3.82
N ILE A 88 -5.16 -11.43 -2.73
CA ILE A 88 -6.23 -12.43 -2.66
C ILE A 88 -7.60 -11.79 -2.91
N LEU A 89 -7.88 -10.63 -2.28
CA LEU A 89 -9.13 -9.90 -2.51
C LEU A 89 -9.30 -9.53 -3.98
N ALA A 90 -8.27 -8.98 -4.60
CA ALA A 90 -8.32 -8.60 -6.01
C ALA A 90 -8.55 -9.82 -6.91
N GLN A 91 -7.90 -10.96 -6.62
CA GLN A 91 -8.13 -12.21 -7.35
C GLN A 91 -9.57 -12.71 -7.21
N ASN A 92 -10.16 -12.54 -6.04
CA ASN A 92 -11.56 -12.92 -5.81
C ASN A 92 -12.54 -12.09 -6.66
N PHE A 93 -12.14 -10.89 -7.08
CA PHE A 93 -12.90 -10.07 -8.02
C PHE A 93 -12.52 -10.31 -9.48
N GLY A 94 -11.73 -11.33 -9.77
CA GLY A 94 -11.38 -11.71 -11.13
C GLY A 94 -10.17 -10.99 -11.71
N ILE A 95 -9.41 -10.27 -10.88
CA ILE A 95 -8.20 -9.58 -11.33
C ILE A 95 -7.03 -10.55 -11.29
N ASN A 96 -6.37 -10.74 -12.43
CA ASN A 96 -5.21 -11.63 -12.54
C ASN A 96 -3.91 -10.83 -12.36
N PHE A 97 -2.90 -11.52 -11.80
CA PHE A 97 -1.58 -10.94 -11.57
C PHE A 97 -0.50 -11.81 -12.17
N THR A 98 0.49 -11.16 -12.76
CA THR A 98 1.75 -11.83 -13.13
C THR A 98 2.59 -12.04 -11.85
N ALA A 99 3.64 -12.87 -11.93
CA ALA A 99 4.55 -13.07 -10.81
C ALA A 99 5.22 -11.75 -10.37
N GLU A 100 5.59 -10.90 -11.32
CA GLU A 100 6.18 -9.59 -11.03
C GLU A 100 5.19 -8.65 -10.35
N GLU A 101 3.95 -8.63 -10.81
CA GLU A 101 2.88 -7.86 -10.15
C GLU A 101 2.60 -8.37 -8.74
N ALA A 102 2.59 -9.69 -8.53
CA ALA A 102 2.40 -10.28 -7.20
C ALA A 102 3.55 -9.92 -6.26
N GLU A 103 4.80 -9.91 -6.76
CA GLU A 103 5.95 -9.43 -6.01
C GLU A 103 5.74 -7.97 -5.55
N ALA A 104 5.33 -7.11 -6.47
CA ALA A 104 5.09 -5.70 -6.17
C ALA A 104 3.90 -5.49 -5.22
N MET A 105 2.84 -6.29 -5.33
CA MET A 105 1.70 -6.26 -4.41
C MET A 105 2.11 -6.57 -2.97
N THR A 106 3.10 -7.43 -2.78
CA THR A 106 3.52 -7.93 -1.46
C THR A 106 4.85 -7.35 -0.98
N VAL A 107 5.42 -6.40 -1.70
CA VAL A 107 6.76 -5.86 -1.38
C VAL A 107 6.82 -5.21 0.01
N ASN A 108 5.75 -4.56 0.43
CA ASN A 108 5.69 -3.90 1.74
C ASN A 108 5.39 -4.87 2.90
N ASP A 109 5.10 -6.13 2.60
CA ASP A 109 4.90 -7.17 3.61
C ASP A 109 6.21 -7.71 4.16
N ARG A 110 7.31 -7.50 3.41
CA ARG A 110 8.62 -8.05 3.76
C ARG A 110 9.24 -7.27 4.91
N ASP A 111 9.80 -8.00 5.84
CA ASP A 111 10.70 -7.42 6.82
C ASP A 111 12.04 -7.13 6.13
N LEU A 112 12.54 -5.91 6.30
CA LEU A 112 13.82 -5.48 5.69
C LEU A 112 15.01 -6.31 6.16
N SER A 113 14.89 -7.04 7.26
CA SER A 113 15.92 -7.95 7.76
C SER A 113 15.96 -9.29 7.03
N ASP A 114 14.88 -9.65 6.34
CA ASP A 114 14.75 -10.93 5.65
C ASP A 114 15.30 -10.84 4.22
N ASP A 115 16.37 -11.52 3.91
CA ASP A 115 16.82 -11.88 2.56
C ASP A 115 17.23 -10.76 1.58
N GLN A 116 17.41 -9.53 2.01
CA GLN A 116 17.85 -8.47 1.09
C GLN A 116 19.19 -8.77 0.38
N ALA A 117 20.03 -9.59 0.98
CA ALA A 117 21.28 -10.00 0.37
C ALA A 117 21.11 -11.03 -0.76
N ARG A 118 19.97 -11.69 -0.85
CA ARG A 118 19.72 -12.78 -1.77
C ARG A 118 18.77 -12.45 -2.93
N TRP A 119 17.88 -11.50 -2.72
CA TRP A 119 16.81 -11.22 -3.66
C TRP A 119 16.81 -9.76 -4.08
N HIS A 120 16.92 -9.53 -5.36
CA HIS A 120 16.74 -8.19 -5.93
C HIS A 120 15.28 -7.98 -6.24
N SER A 121 14.72 -6.89 -5.72
CA SER A 121 13.36 -6.50 -6.11
C SER A 121 13.36 -6.05 -7.58
N SER A 122 12.28 -6.36 -8.29
CA SER A 122 12.05 -5.83 -9.63
C SER A 122 11.93 -4.30 -9.59
N LEU A 123 12.07 -3.66 -10.73
CA LEU A 123 11.87 -2.21 -10.83
C LEU A 123 10.45 -1.84 -10.39
N LEU A 124 9.45 -2.60 -10.82
CA LEU A 124 8.05 -2.40 -10.42
C LEU A 124 7.90 -2.43 -8.89
N ALA A 125 8.40 -3.47 -8.23
CA ALA A 125 8.32 -3.60 -6.78
C ALA A 125 9.07 -2.47 -6.06
N SER A 126 10.23 -2.08 -6.55
CA SER A 126 11.04 -1.00 -5.97
C SER A 126 10.35 0.35 -6.06
N ILE A 127 9.72 0.66 -7.20
CA ILE A 127 8.97 1.91 -7.38
C ILE A 127 7.78 1.96 -6.42
N VAL A 128 7.01 0.88 -6.32
CA VAL A 128 5.85 0.79 -5.42
C VAL A 128 6.29 0.98 -3.97
N ARG A 129 7.36 0.31 -3.55
CA ARG A 129 7.89 0.42 -2.19
C ARG A 129 8.32 1.85 -1.86
N GLN A 130 9.06 2.50 -2.76
CA GLN A 130 9.53 3.87 -2.56
C GLN A 130 8.38 4.87 -2.55
N ALA A 131 7.41 4.70 -3.45
CA ALA A 131 6.21 5.55 -3.48
C ALA A 131 5.42 5.44 -2.18
N ASN A 132 5.29 4.24 -1.65
CA ASN A 132 4.60 4.00 -0.38
C ASN A 132 5.33 4.66 0.80
N GLU A 133 6.65 4.50 0.88
CA GLU A 133 7.49 5.12 1.91
C GLU A 133 7.39 6.63 1.88
N MET A 134 7.49 7.23 0.71
CA MET A 134 7.40 8.69 0.57
C MET A 134 6.02 9.22 0.91
N THR A 135 4.97 8.49 0.57
CA THR A 135 3.61 8.84 0.96
C THR A 135 3.45 8.87 2.48
N TYR A 136 3.98 7.86 3.15
CA TYR A 136 3.99 7.77 4.61
C TYR A 136 4.78 8.92 5.25
N LEU A 137 5.97 9.21 4.74
CA LEU A 137 6.81 10.31 5.25
C LEU A 137 6.14 11.67 5.05
N GLN A 138 5.47 11.87 3.93
CA GLN A 138 4.72 13.09 3.67
C GLN A 138 3.61 13.28 4.72
N ASP A 139 2.87 12.24 5.03
CA ASP A 139 1.81 12.29 6.03
C ASP A 139 2.35 12.64 7.42
N ILE A 140 3.43 11.97 7.85
CA ILE A 140 4.08 12.25 9.13
C ILE A 140 4.53 13.70 9.23
N ASN A 141 5.18 14.21 8.17
CA ASN A 141 5.73 15.56 8.20
C ASN A 141 4.64 16.64 8.17
N ARG A 142 3.52 16.37 7.55
CA ARG A 142 2.35 17.27 7.63
C ARG A 142 1.82 17.39 9.05
N LYS A 143 1.79 16.30 9.80
CA LYS A 143 1.31 16.29 11.17
C LYS A 143 2.23 17.00 12.14
N LYS A 144 3.50 17.11 11.81
CA LYS A 144 4.49 17.84 12.61
C LYS A 144 4.52 19.34 12.33
N ALA A 145 4.00 19.74 11.21
CA ALA A 145 4.05 21.16 10.78
C ALA A 145 3.02 22.05 11.54
#